data_8b1e57ac0ab92c120b2fa329f5259f5c
#
_entry.id   8b1e57ac0ab92c120b2fa329f5259f5c
#
_cell.length_a   1.000
_cell.length_b   1.000
_cell.length_c   1.000
_cell.angle_alpha   90.00
_cell.angle_beta   90.00
_cell.angle_gamma   90.00
#
_symmetry.space_group_name_H-M   'P 1'
#
loop_
_entity.id
_entity.type
_entity.pdbx_description
1 polymer ?
#
loop_
_entity_poly.entity_id
_entity_poly.type
_entity_poly.pdbx_seq_one_letter_code
_entity_poly.pdbx_strand_id
1 'polypeptide(L)'
;GVEGTGASSTQEPTPAEAYAKPAAPTSTYASAAKKFIPRKQYAALKRCVSPPKPPVVMEKVHFRFYWNQNDVKSHKDAYKLAYGMLGAVGIRSKVRDVSFIGRSVLELYVEREYVRMVIESMRKWVKGADTFIPASEIRDYPLHTSKWSADDLKAKAQNRATILCARNPVKHMQVCILADFGEAERAEILKKAAEMRTSWEEAENTANEPKGMSDQP
;
A
#
# COMPACT_ATOMS: atom_id res chain seq x y z
N GLY A 1 27.17 -82.02 8.51
CA GLY A 1 25.89 -81.71 9.07
C GLY A 1 25.71 -80.25 9.21
N VAL A 2 24.48 -79.76 9.06
CA VAL A 2 23.81 -78.52 9.45
C VAL A 2 23.61 -77.54 8.32
N GLU A 3 22.38 -77.51 7.95
CA GLU A 3 21.65 -76.60 7.05
C GLU A 3 21.69 -75.18 7.54
N GLY A 4 21.78 -74.20 6.63
CA GLY A 4 21.60 -72.79 6.85
C GLY A 4 20.54 -72.23 5.91
N THR A 5 19.35 -72.04 6.41
CA THR A 5 18.18 -71.46 5.78
C THR A 5 18.41 -70.00 5.40
N GLY A 6 18.28 -69.68 4.12
CA GLY A 6 18.25 -68.32 3.63
C GLY A 6 16.93 -67.62 3.99
N ALA A 7 17.02 -66.55 4.72
CA ALA A 7 15.88 -65.62 4.93
C ALA A 7 15.85 -64.59 3.78
N SER A 8 14.83 -64.71 2.95
CA SER A 8 14.48 -63.69 1.94
C SER A 8 13.91 -62.48 2.66
N SER A 9 14.65 -61.38 2.64
CA SER A 9 14.17 -60.08 3.17
C SER A 9 13.36 -59.42 2.06
N THR A 10 12.04 -59.50 2.19
CA THR A 10 11.11 -58.68 1.41
C THR A 10 11.13 -57.29 2.01
N GLN A 11 11.80 -56.35 1.36
CA GLN A 11 11.71 -54.94 1.71
C GLN A 11 10.35 -54.43 1.28
N GLU A 12 9.51 -54.07 2.24
CA GLU A 12 8.31 -53.27 2.00
C GLU A 12 8.74 -51.89 1.48
N PRO A 13 8.08 -51.33 0.45
CA PRO A 13 8.37 -49.98 -0.04
C PRO A 13 7.94 -48.98 1.00
N THR A 14 8.85 -48.06 1.37
CA THR A 14 8.60 -46.96 2.31
C THR A 14 7.54 -46.03 1.78
N PRO A 15 6.63 -45.47 2.66
CA PRO A 15 5.53 -44.62 2.23
C PRO A 15 5.92 -43.26 1.62
N ALA A 16 7.20 -42.97 1.47
CA ALA A 16 7.72 -41.70 0.95
C ALA A 16 7.61 -41.54 -0.56
N GLU A 17 7.38 -42.63 -1.34
CA GLU A 17 7.31 -42.54 -2.80
C GLU A 17 5.90 -42.29 -3.36
N ALA A 18 4.85 -42.29 -2.53
CA ALA A 18 3.45 -42.10 -2.95
C ALA A 18 3.03 -40.65 -3.18
N TYR A 19 3.86 -39.67 -2.86
CA TYR A 19 3.58 -38.25 -3.08
C TYR A 19 4.54 -37.61 -4.11
N ALA A 20 4.78 -38.29 -5.22
CA ALA A 20 5.34 -37.60 -6.38
C ALA A 20 4.34 -36.52 -6.80
N LYS A 21 4.69 -35.27 -6.52
CA LYS A 21 3.95 -34.09 -6.95
C LYS A 21 3.69 -34.22 -8.45
N PRO A 22 2.44 -34.22 -8.93
CA PRO A 22 2.19 -34.33 -10.36
C PRO A 22 2.98 -33.22 -11.06
N ALA A 23 3.76 -33.58 -12.04
CA ALA A 23 4.52 -32.66 -12.86
C ALA A 23 3.56 -31.58 -13.36
N ALA A 24 3.91 -30.31 -13.15
CA ALA A 24 3.10 -29.19 -13.60
C ALA A 24 2.76 -29.42 -15.07
N PRO A 25 1.49 -29.32 -15.48
CA PRO A 25 1.08 -29.59 -16.85
C PRO A 25 1.90 -28.70 -17.78
N THR A 26 2.69 -29.33 -18.61
CA THR A 26 3.53 -28.66 -19.59
C THR A 26 2.69 -27.71 -20.42
N SER A 27 3.15 -26.51 -20.57
CA SER A 27 2.64 -25.27 -21.12
C SER A 27 1.86 -25.32 -22.45
N THR A 28 1.66 -26.48 -23.04
CA THR A 28 1.08 -26.66 -24.38
C THR A 28 -0.41 -26.31 -24.49
N TYR A 29 -1.23 -26.63 -23.47
CA TYR A 29 -2.66 -26.33 -23.50
C TYR A 29 -2.96 -24.84 -23.32
N ALA A 30 -2.24 -24.16 -22.43
CA ALA A 30 -2.40 -22.72 -22.22
C ALA A 30 -1.92 -21.89 -23.43
N SER A 31 -0.90 -22.39 -24.15
CA SER A 31 -0.39 -21.76 -25.38
C SER A 31 -1.33 -21.98 -26.56
N ALA A 32 -1.98 -23.14 -26.65
CA ALA A 32 -2.97 -23.44 -27.68
C ALA A 32 -4.24 -22.60 -27.48
N ALA A 33 -4.75 -22.48 -26.26
CA ALA A 33 -5.92 -21.67 -25.95
C ALA A 33 -5.74 -20.18 -26.30
N LYS A 34 -4.53 -19.64 -26.12
CA LYS A 34 -4.22 -18.25 -26.51
C LYS A 34 -4.35 -17.96 -28.01
N LYS A 35 -4.19 -18.97 -28.88
CA LYS A 35 -4.28 -18.82 -30.33
C LYS A 35 -5.74 -18.80 -30.84
N PHE A 36 -6.68 -19.42 -30.14
CA PHE A 36 -8.04 -19.62 -30.59
C PHE A 36 -9.09 -18.74 -29.90
N ILE A 37 -8.75 -18.11 -28.77
CA ILE A 37 -9.68 -17.27 -28.02
C ILE A 37 -9.30 -15.80 -28.18
N PRO A 38 -10.22 -14.93 -28.60
CA PRO A 38 -9.96 -13.49 -28.67
C PRO A 38 -9.44 -12.97 -27.33
N ARG A 39 -8.45 -12.06 -27.36
CA ARG A 39 -7.74 -11.58 -26.16
C ARG A 39 -8.69 -11.09 -25.05
N LYS A 40 -9.82 -10.48 -25.42
CA LYS A 40 -10.86 -10.05 -24.46
C LYS A 40 -11.56 -11.22 -23.78
N GLN A 41 -11.90 -12.28 -24.54
CA GLN A 41 -12.54 -13.48 -24.00
C GLN A 41 -11.57 -14.30 -23.14
N TYR A 42 -10.30 -14.40 -23.54
CA TYR A 42 -9.27 -15.05 -22.74
C TYR A 42 -9.07 -14.36 -21.39
N ALA A 43 -9.07 -13.02 -21.36
CA ALA A 43 -8.99 -12.24 -20.12
C ALA A 43 -10.23 -12.44 -19.23
N ALA A 44 -11.42 -12.60 -19.82
CA ALA A 44 -12.65 -12.91 -19.10
C ALA A 44 -12.62 -14.32 -18.50
N LEU A 45 -12.25 -15.33 -19.32
CA LEU A 45 -12.09 -16.72 -18.86
C LEU A 45 -11.06 -16.84 -17.74
N LYS A 46 -9.93 -16.17 -17.86
CA LYS A 46 -8.92 -16.15 -16.81
C LYS A 46 -9.45 -15.59 -15.49
N ARG A 47 -10.34 -14.59 -15.54
CA ARG A 47 -11.01 -14.07 -14.35
C ARG A 47 -11.99 -15.07 -13.74
N CYS A 48 -12.71 -15.82 -14.57
CA CYS A 48 -13.67 -16.83 -14.10
C CYS A 48 -13.01 -18.04 -13.43
N VAL A 49 -11.83 -18.46 -13.90
CA VAL A 49 -11.12 -19.64 -13.36
C VAL A 49 -10.05 -19.29 -12.32
N SER A 50 -9.71 -18.01 -12.18
CA SER A 50 -8.80 -17.59 -11.11
C SER A 50 -9.57 -17.43 -9.81
N PRO A 51 -9.07 -17.95 -8.68
CA PRO A 51 -9.70 -17.68 -7.40
C PRO A 51 -9.79 -16.17 -7.17
N PRO A 52 -10.87 -15.68 -6.54
CA PRO A 52 -11.02 -14.28 -6.24
C PRO A 52 -9.78 -13.82 -5.46
N LYS A 53 -9.16 -12.72 -5.90
CA LYS A 53 -8.04 -12.16 -5.16
C LYS A 53 -8.51 -11.82 -3.76
N PRO A 54 -7.74 -12.17 -2.73
CA PRO A 54 -8.08 -11.77 -1.37
C PRO A 54 -8.23 -10.24 -1.31
N PRO A 55 -9.13 -9.74 -0.47
CA PRO A 55 -9.33 -8.30 -0.32
C PRO A 55 -8.01 -7.64 0.10
N VAL A 56 -7.67 -6.55 -0.57
CA VAL A 56 -6.49 -5.76 -0.23
C VAL A 56 -6.73 -5.10 1.13
N VAL A 57 -5.87 -5.39 2.09
CA VAL A 57 -5.88 -4.78 3.41
C VAL A 57 -4.72 -3.82 3.51
N MET A 58 -5.01 -2.56 3.81
CA MET A 58 -4.01 -1.52 4.00
C MET A 58 -3.68 -1.35 5.49
N GLU A 59 -2.44 -0.99 5.77
CA GLU A 59 -1.96 -0.64 7.11
C GLU A 59 -1.19 0.68 7.09
N LYS A 60 -1.22 1.38 8.22
CA LYS A 60 -0.42 2.58 8.46
C LYS A 60 0.90 2.15 9.10
N VAL A 61 2.00 2.65 8.56
CA VAL A 61 3.35 2.45 9.13
C VAL A 61 3.96 3.82 9.38
N HIS A 62 4.51 4.01 10.58
CA HIS A 62 4.98 5.30 11.03
C HIS A 62 6.49 5.26 11.24
N PHE A 63 7.15 6.36 10.81
CA PHE A 63 8.59 6.58 10.99
C PHE A 63 8.85 7.98 11.50
N ARG A 64 9.89 8.15 12.31
CA ARG A 64 10.45 9.46 12.63
C ARG A 64 11.02 10.06 11.37
N PHE A 65 10.68 11.32 11.11
CA PHE A 65 11.11 12.01 9.91
C PHE A 65 11.35 13.49 10.23
N TYR A 66 12.59 13.81 10.57
CA TYR A 66 12.93 15.17 10.94
C TYR A 66 13.29 15.98 9.69
N TRP A 67 12.57 17.07 9.51
CA TRP A 67 12.87 18.01 8.43
C TRP A 67 13.81 19.07 8.95
N ASN A 68 14.92 19.28 8.25
CA ASN A 68 15.68 20.49 8.40
C ASN A 68 14.92 21.62 7.68
N GLN A 69 14.63 22.72 8.38
CA GLN A 69 13.93 23.87 7.80
C GLN A 69 14.72 24.54 6.66
N ASN A 70 16.03 24.33 6.61
CA ASN A 70 16.88 24.82 5.53
C ASN A 70 16.68 24.02 4.22
N ASP A 71 16.37 22.74 4.33
CA ASP A 71 16.22 21.82 3.18
C ASP A 71 14.77 21.68 2.71
N VAL A 72 13.81 21.93 3.60
CA VAL A 72 12.39 21.74 3.33
C VAL A 72 11.62 23.02 3.66
N LYS A 73 11.36 23.82 2.63
CA LYS A 73 10.65 25.11 2.75
C LYS A 73 9.13 24.97 2.70
N SER A 74 8.63 23.90 2.10
CA SER A 74 7.20 23.67 1.88
C SER A 74 6.80 22.22 2.09
N HIS A 75 5.50 21.96 2.29
CA HIS A 75 4.96 20.60 2.28
C HIS A 75 5.27 19.86 0.99
N LYS A 76 5.27 20.55 -0.15
CA LYS A 76 5.61 19.97 -1.46
C LYS A 76 7.04 19.42 -1.47
N ASP A 77 7.99 20.13 -0.86
CA ASP A 77 9.37 19.68 -0.77
C ASP A 77 9.52 18.48 0.15
N ALA A 78 8.75 18.43 1.24
CA ALA A 78 8.70 17.28 2.14
C ALA A 78 8.21 16.02 1.43
N TYR A 79 7.15 16.13 0.65
CA TYR A 79 6.65 15.01 -0.15
C TYR A 79 7.69 14.55 -1.19
N LYS A 80 8.35 15.48 -1.89
CA LYS A 80 9.44 15.14 -2.83
C LYS A 80 10.56 14.39 -2.14
N LEU A 81 11.00 14.88 -0.96
CA LEU A 81 12.04 14.24 -0.18
C LEU A 81 11.62 12.84 0.28
N ALA A 82 10.41 12.67 0.80
CA ALA A 82 9.89 11.37 1.22
C ALA A 82 9.83 10.39 0.04
N TYR A 83 9.28 10.78 -1.08
CA TYR A 83 9.21 9.92 -2.26
C TYR A 83 10.60 9.61 -2.84
N GLY A 84 11.53 10.57 -2.82
CA GLY A 84 12.93 10.35 -3.20
C GLY A 84 13.60 9.31 -2.31
N MET A 85 13.42 9.43 -1.00
CA MET A 85 13.89 8.46 -0.01
C MET A 85 13.31 7.06 -0.26
N LEU A 86 12.00 6.94 -0.43
CA LEU A 86 11.35 5.65 -0.71
C LEU A 86 11.86 5.02 -2.01
N GLY A 87 12.18 5.83 -3.01
CA GLY A 87 12.83 5.40 -4.25
C GLY A 87 14.24 4.89 -4.01
N ALA A 88 15.06 5.62 -3.27
CA ALA A 88 16.43 5.24 -2.92
C ALA A 88 16.47 3.94 -2.10
N VAL A 89 15.52 3.75 -1.20
CA VAL A 89 15.36 2.52 -0.40
C VAL A 89 14.80 1.35 -1.24
N GLY A 90 14.23 1.61 -2.42
CA GLY A 90 13.65 0.59 -3.30
C GLY A 90 12.24 0.12 -2.94
N ILE A 91 11.53 0.85 -2.07
CA ILE A 91 10.19 0.46 -1.57
C ILE A 91 9.06 1.33 -2.12
N ARG A 92 9.35 2.30 -2.99
CA ARG A 92 8.36 3.25 -3.52
C ARG A 92 7.13 2.57 -4.13
N SER A 93 7.32 1.46 -4.85
CA SER A 93 6.23 0.71 -5.50
C SER A 93 5.32 -0.05 -4.52
N LYS A 94 5.72 -0.19 -3.26
CA LYS A 94 4.98 -0.88 -2.19
C LYS A 94 4.21 0.08 -1.29
N VAL A 95 4.46 1.37 -1.42
CA VAL A 95 3.79 2.43 -0.67
C VAL A 95 2.72 3.07 -1.56
N ARG A 96 1.47 3.00 -1.13
CA ARG A 96 0.33 3.54 -1.89
C ARG A 96 0.23 5.06 -1.77
N ASP A 97 0.40 5.56 -0.58
CA ASP A 97 0.40 7.01 -0.31
C ASP A 97 1.27 7.33 0.90
N VAL A 98 1.58 8.61 1.02
CA VAL A 98 2.42 9.20 2.06
C VAL A 98 1.66 10.34 2.72
N SER A 99 1.76 10.44 4.02
CA SER A 99 1.26 11.58 4.79
C SER A 99 2.26 11.97 5.87
N PHE A 100 2.02 13.13 6.47
CA PHE A 100 2.82 13.61 7.60
C PHE A 100 1.91 13.93 8.78
N ILE A 101 2.32 13.48 9.97
CA ILE A 101 1.71 13.90 11.23
C ILE A 101 2.63 14.95 11.84
N GLY A 102 2.20 16.21 11.77
CA GLY A 102 3.08 17.34 12.12
C GLY A 102 4.30 17.42 11.20
N ARG A 103 5.47 17.71 11.78
CA ARG A 103 6.75 17.81 11.06
C ARG A 103 7.74 16.68 11.38
N SER A 104 7.34 15.75 12.22
CA SER A 104 8.28 14.77 12.78
C SER A 104 7.88 13.32 12.56
N VAL A 105 6.71 13.05 12.00
CA VAL A 105 6.25 11.69 11.72
C VAL A 105 5.83 11.55 10.27
N LEU A 106 6.49 10.63 9.58
CA LEU A 106 6.11 10.14 8.26
C LEU A 106 5.15 8.98 8.42
N GLU A 107 3.98 9.08 7.81
CA GLU A 107 2.97 8.03 7.77
C GLU A 107 2.91 7.45 6.37
N LEU A 108 3.11 6.14 6.24
CA LEU A 108 3.05 5.40 4.98
C LEU A 108 1.82 4.50 4.97
N TYR A 109 1.12 4.47 3.85
CA TYR A 109 0.01 3.55 3.59
C TYR A 109 0.52 2.39 2.74
N VAL A 110 0.53 1.19 3.32
CA VAL A 110 1.17 0.00 2.76
C VAL A 110 0.19 -1.17 2.77
N GLU A 111 0.19 -2.00 1.74
CA GLU A 111 -0.56 -3.26 1.78
C GLU A 111 0.05 -4.18 2.85
N ARG A 112 -0.82 -4.81 3.66
CA ARG A 112 -0.43 -5.64 4.82
C ARG A 112 0.72 -6.62 4.51
N GLU A 113 0.69 -7.22 3.35
CA GLU A 113 1.72 -8.19 2.93
C GLU A 113 3.12 -7.59 2.81
N TYR A 114 3.24 -6.27 2.57
CA TYR A 114 4.53 -5.59 2.40
C TYR A 114 5.01 -4.85 3.66
N VAL A 115 4.21 -4.76 4.72
CA VAL A 115 4.53 -3.99 5.93
C VAL A 115 5.88 -4.40 6.51
N ARG A 116 6.09 -5.69 6.72
CA ARG A 116 7.36 -6.21 7.28
C ARG A 116 8.56 -5.83 6.40
N MET A 117 8.45 -6.03 5.09
CA MET A 117 9.50 -5.69 4.14
C MET A 117 9.82 -4.19 4.16
N VAL A 118 8.79 -3.33 4.23
CA VAL A 118 8.97 -1.87 4.29
C VAL A 118 9.73 -1.48 5.56
N ILE A 119 9.33 -2.02 6.72
CA ILE A 119 10.02 -1.76 8.00
C ILE A 119 11.48 -2.21 7.94
N GLU A 120 11.74 -3.44 7.48
CA GLU A 120 13.08 -3.99 7.39
C GLU A 120 13.97 -3.20 6.40
N SER A 121 13.42 -2.76 5.27
CA SER A 121 14.14 -1.96 4.30
C SER A 121 14.49 -0.58 4.85
N MET A 122 13.57 0.07 5.55
CA MET A 122 13.82 1.36 6.20
C MET A 122 14.90 1.24 7.29
N ARG A 123 14.86 0.21 8.12
CA ARG A 123 15.87 -0.06 9.15
C ARG A 123 17.27 -0.30 8.57
N LYS A 124 17.32 -1.01 7.43
CA LYS A 124 18.59 -1.21 6.72
C LYS A 124 19.20 0.09 6.19
N TRP A 125 18.35 0.97 5.68
CA TRP A 125 18.79 2.22 5.07
C TRP A 125 19.27 3.23 6.11
N VAL A 126 18.59 3.32 7.26
CA VAL A 126 18.94 4.20 8.37
C VAL A 126 19.88 3.46 9.33
N LYS A 127 21.18 3.57 9.08
CA LYS A 127 22.19 2.95 9.95
C LYS A 127 22.26 3.65 11.31
N GLY A 128 22.15 2.88 12.39
CA GLY A 128 22.44 3.34 13.75
C GLY A 128 21.28 3.99 14.51
N ALA A 129 20.11 4.21 13.90
CA ALA A 129 18.93 4.71 14.60
C ALA A 129 17.69 3.97 14.11
N ASP A 130 16.92 3.38 15.01
CA ASP A 130 15.58 2.86 14.65
C ASP A 130 14.62 4.04 14.57
N THR A 131 14.16 4.32 13.35
CA THR A 131 13.21 5.40 13.08
C THR A 131 11.76 4.91 13.09
N PHE A 132 11.55 3.60 13.16
CA PHE A 132 10.22 2.99 13.20
C PHE A 132 9.50 3.33 14.50
N ILE A 133 8.21 3.71 14.39
CA ILE A 133 7.34 3.99 15.53
C ILE A 133 6.25 2.91 15.54
N PRO A 134 6.21 2.03 16.58
CA PRO A 134 5.12 1.06 16.71
C PRO A 134 3.75 1.73 16.81
N ALA A 135 2.72 1.07 16.30
CA ALA A 135 1.35 1.60 16.33
C ALA A 135 0.85 1.89 17.77
N SER A 136 1.34 1.16 18.76
CA SER A 136 1.03 1.38 20.19
C SER A 136 1.60 2.70 20.73
N GLU A 137 2.68 3.22 20.15
CA GLU A 137 3.38 4.40 20.61
C GLU A 137 2.95 5.67 19.88
N ILE A 138 2.26 5.56 18.74
CA ILE A 138 1.94 6.72 17.90
C ILE A 138 1.06 7.76 18.60
N ARG A 139 0.20 7.33 19.53
CA ARG A 139 -0.69 8.24 20.30
C ARG A 139 0.09 9.12 21.26
N ASP A 140 1.13 8.56 21.87
CA ASP A 140 1.95 9.21 22.89
C ASP A 140 3.19 9.88 22.28
N TYR A 141 3.37 9.73 20.97
CA TYR A 141 4.49 10.35 20.29
C TYR A 141 4.39 11.88 20.35
N PRO A 142 5.43 12.59 20.81
CA PRO A 142 5.39 14.04 20.98
C PRO A 142 5.29 14.75 19.63
N LEU A 143 4.08 15.10 19.26
CA LEU A 143 3.72 15.81 18.03
C LEU A 143 3.87 17.31 18.19
N HIS A 144 4.90 17.86 18.80
CA HIS A 144 5.02 19.31 19.04
C HIS A 144 3.70 19.99 19.49
N THR A 145 2.93 19.29 20.34
CA THR A 145 1.54 19.60 20.66
C THR A 145 1.37 20.71 21.66
N SER A 146 2.44 21.23 22.26
CA SER A 146 2.39 22.26 23.28
C SER A 146 1.72 23.58 22.87
N LYS A 147 1.45 23.76 21.56
CA LYS A 147 0.84 24.94 20.98
C LYS A 147 -0.63 24.76 20.52
N TRP A 148 -1.16 23.53 20.59
CA TRP A 148 -2.46 23.22 20.00
C TRP A 148 -3.42 22.66 21.04
N SER A 149 -4.67 23.12 21.03
CA SER A 149 -5.74 22.51 21.81
C SER A 149 -6.10 21.12 21.31
N ALA A 150 -6.79 20.31 22.10
CA ALA A 150 -7.31 19.01 21.67
C ALA A 150 -8.24 19.15 20.45
N ASP A 151 -9.06 20.17 20.40
CA ASP A 151 -9.99 20.44 19.30
C ASP A 151 -9.23 20.84 18.01
N ASP A 152 -8.18 21.64 18.13
CA ASP A 152 -7.32 21.98 16.98
C ASP A 152 -6.62 20.73 16.43
N LEU A 153 -6.13 19.85 17.29
CA LEU A 153 -5.49 18.61 16.88
C LEU A 153 -6.49 17.69 16.18
N LYS A 154 -7.72 17.61 16.69
CA LYS A 154 -8.80 16.86 16.07
C LYS A 154 -9.16 17.43 14.70
N ALA A 155 -9.35 18.74 14.59
CA ALA A 155 -9.64 19.40 13.32
C ALA A 155 -8.52 19.17 12.28
N LYS A 156 -7.25 19.24 12.70
CA LYS A 156 -6.11 18.95 11.82
C LYS A 156 -6.09 17.49 11.36
N ALA A 157 -6.39 16.54 12.24
CA ALA A 157 -6.48 15.13 11.89
C ALA A 157 -7.61 14.87 10.88
N GLN A 158 -8.80 15.46 11.09
CA GLN A 158 -9.92 15.37 10.17
C GLN A 158 -9.61 15.98 8.80
N ASN A 159 -9.00 17.18 8.77
CA ASN A 159 -8.59 17.81 7.52
C ASN A 159 -7.57 16.98 6.75
N ARG A 160 -6.58 16.41 7.43
CA ARG A 160 -5.61 15.50 6.81
C ARG A 160 -6.30 14.28 6.24
N ALA A 161 -7.20 13.64 6.98
CA ALA A 161 -7.97 12.50 6.52
C ALA A 161 -8.84 12.84 5.31
N THR A 162 -9.45 14.02 5.28
CA THR A 162 -10.24 14.53 4.15
C THR A 162 -9.39 14.62 2.87
N ILE A 163 -8.22 15.24 2.94
CA ILE A 163 -7.30 15.36 1.81
C ILE A 163 -6.84 13.97 1.32
N LEU A 164 -6.51 13.08 2.25
CA LEU A 164 -6.09 11.71 1.91
C LEU A 164 -7.20 10.92 1.24
N CYS A 165 -8.44 10.99 1.74
CA CYS A 165 -9.60 10.33 1.14
C CYS A 165 -9.96 10.94 -0.22
N ALA A 166 -9.78 12.25 -0.41
CA ALA A 166 -9.98 12.90 -1.70
C ALA A 166 -8.97 12.40 -2.75
N ARG A 167 -7.70 12.27 -2.38
CA ARG A 167 -6.65 11.71 -3.25
C ARG A 167 -6.82 10.21 -3.51
N ASN A 168 -7.39 9.48 -2.56
CA ASN A 168 -7.51 8.02 -2.59
C ASN A 168 -8.98 7.59 -2.50
N PRO A 169 -9.75 7.67 -3.61
CA PRO A 169 -11.17 7.32 -3.61
C PRO A 169 -11.46 5.81 -3.51
N VAL A 170 -10.45 5.01 -3.30
CA VAL A 170 -10.54 3.55 -3.26
C VAL A 170 -10.94 3.07 -1.87
N LYS A 171 -11.96 2.21 -1.77
CA LYS A 171 -12.56 1.78 -0.50
C LYS A 171 -11.55 1.27 0.54
N HIS A 172 -10.62 0.39 0.14
CA HIS A 172 -9.64 -0.16 1.09
C HIS A 172 -8.68 0.90 1.66
N MET A 173 -8.34 1.94 0.88
CA MET A 173 -7.57 3.07 1.37
C MET A 173 -8.40 3.91 2.35
N GLN A 174 -9.64 4.22 2.02
CA GLN A 174 -10.53 5.00 2.89
C GLN A 174 -10.77 4.29 4.23
N VAL A 175 -10.99 2.97 4.22
CA VAL A 175 -11.10 2.17 5.46
C VAL A 175 -9.86 2.32 6.33
N CYS A 176 -8.67 2.24 5.76
CA CYS A 176 -7.42 2.40 6.49
C CYS A 176 -7.24 3.83 7.02
N ILE A 177 -7.47 4.85 6.19
CA ILE A 177 -7.33 6.27 6.57
C ILE A 177 -8.25 6.61 7.73
N LEU A 178 -9.48 6.11 7.69
CA LEU A 178 -10.55 6.45 8.63
C LEU A 178 -10.63 5.53 9.86
N ALA A 179 -9.72 4.58 10.01
CA ALA A 179 -9.77 3.59 11.08
C ALA A 179 -9.89 4.19 12.50
N ASP A 180 -9.27 5.36 12.71
CA ASP A 180 -9.20 6.02 14.01
C ASP A 180 -10.37 6.99 14.29
N PHE A 181 -11.33 7.13 13.38
CA PHE A 181 -12.47 8.05 13.50
C PHE A 181 -13.77 7.30 13.80
N GLY A 182 -14.66 7.96 14.53
CA GLY A 182 -16.01 7.47 14.80
C GLY A 182 -16.89 7.47 13.52
N GLU A 183 -18.03 6.79 13.55
CA GLU A 183 -18.88 6.59 12.38
C GLU A 183 -19.39 7.94 11.79
N ALA A 184 -19.88 8.83 12.64
CA ALA A 184 -20.35 10.17 12.23
C ALA A 184 -19.22 11.01 11.60
N GLU A 185 -18.03 10.96 12.19
CA GLU A 185 -16.85 11.65 11.67
C GLU A 185 -16.41 11.10 10.32
N ARG A 186 -16.44 9.76 10.14
CA ARG A 186 -16.13 9.10 8.86
C ARG A 186 -17.05 9.57 7.75
N ALA A 187 -18.36 9.64 8.02
CA ALA A 187 -19.36 10.10 7.06
C ALA A 187 -19.09 11.55 6.63
N GLU A 188 -18.81 12.44 7.59
CA GLU A 188 -18.49 13.84 7.32
C GLU A 188 -17.20 14.00 6.52
N ILE A 189 -16.14 13.28 6.90
CA ILE A 189 -14.86 13.30 6.19
C ILE A 189 -15.03 12.84 4.74
N LEU A 190 -15.76 11.74 4.50
CA LEU A 190 -16.01 11.23 3.16
C LEU A 190 -16.82 12.19 2.29
N LYS A 191 -17.83 12.86 2.87
CA LYS A 191 -18.60 13.90 2.18
C LYS A 191 -17.69 15.05 1.74
N LYS A 192 -16.93 15.63 2.67
CA LYS A 192 -15.98 16.72 2.36
C LYS A 192 -14.91 16.30 1.35
N ALA A 193 -14.43 15.05 1.41
CA ALA A 193 -13.47 14.52 0.47
C ALA A 193 -14.04 14.40 -0.96
N ALA A 194 -15.32 14.04 -1.09
CA ALA A 194 -16.00 14.00 -2.38
C ALA A 194 -16.15 15.41 -2.97
N GLU A 195 -16.59 16.39 -2.18
CA GLU A 195 -16.70 17.79 -2.57
C GLU A 195 -15.34 18.36 -3.01
N MET A 196 -14.29 18.09 -2.26
CA MET A 196 -12.93 18.52 -2.59
C MET A 196 -12.45 17.93 -3.92
N ARG A 197 -12.74 16.67 -4.20
CA ARG A 197 -12.37 16.01 -5.45
C ARG A 197 -13.08 16.66 -6.64
N THR A 198 -14.38 16.87 -6.54
CA THR A 198 -15.15 17.57 -7.59
C THR A 198 -14.54 18.94 -7.89
N SER A 199 -14.18 19.70 -6.87
CA SER A 199 -13.54 21.00 -7.04
C SER A 199 -12.18 20.90 -7.74
N TRP A 200 -11.38 19.86 -7.48
CA TRP A 200 -10.12 19.65 -8.20
C TRP A 200 -10.32 19.28 -9.66
N GLU A 201 -11.30 18.42 -9.95
CA GLU A 201 -11.66 18.03 -11.33
C GLU A 201 -12.15 19.24 -12.14
N GLU A 202 -12.99 20.10 -11.56
CA GLU A 202 -13.44 21.34 -12.18
C GLU A 202 -12.30 22.31 -12.46
N ALA A 203 -11.38 22.48 -11.51
CA ALA A 203 -10.21 23.34 -11.67
C ALA A 203 -9.26 22.82 -12.77
N GLU A 204 -9.08 21.52 -12.88
CA GLU A 204 -8.26 20.89 -13.92
C GLU A 204 -8.91 21.06 -15.31
N ASN A 205 -10.22 20.88 -15.42
CA ASN A 205 -10.95 21.07 -16.66
C ASN A 205 -10.89 22.53 -17.15
N THR A 206 -11.04 23.49 -16.25
CA THR A 206 -10.94 24.94 -16.57
C THR A 206 -9.52 25.31 -17.02
N ALA A 207 -8.49 24.71 -16.40
CA ALA A 207 -7.09 24.96 -16.79
C ALA A 207 -6.73 24.39 -18.16
N ASN A 208 -7.43 23.34 -18.60
CA ASN A 208 -7.22 22.67 -19.88
C ASN A 208 -8.11 23.19 -21.02
N GLU A 209 -9.02 24.15 -20.77
CA GLU A 209 -9.77 24.80 -21.84
C GLU A 209 -8.78 25.54 -22.76
N PRO A 210 -8.81 25.27 -24.09
CA PRO A 210 -7.95 25.98 -25.02
C PRO A 210 -8.32 27.48 -24.97
N LYS A 211 -7.36 28.30 -24.57
CA LYS A 211 -7.50 29.77 -24.65
C LYS A 211 -7.87 30.08 -26.10
N GLY A 212 -9.15 30.43 -26.28
CA GLY A 212 -9.68 30.77 -27.60
C GLY A 212 -8.74 31.75 -28.29
N MET A 213 -8.27 31.36 -29.46
CA MET A 213 -7.66 32.30 -30.37
C MET A 213 -8.70 33.39 -30.61
N SER A 214 -8.53 34.53 -29.96
CA SER A 214 -9.25 35.72 -30.33
C SER A 214 -8.71 36.10 -31.71
N ASP A 215 -9.46 35.71 -32.76
CA ASP A 215 -9.34 36.36 -34.05
C ASP A 215 -9.59 37.86 -33.82
N GLN A 216 -8.53 38.60 -33.89
CA GLN A 216 -8.64 40.03 -34.14
C GLN A 216 -8.73 40.26 -35.64
N PRO A 217 -9.71 41.03 -36.08
CA PRO A 217 -9.87 41.42 -37.48
C PRO A 217 -8.76 42.34 -38.01
#